data_a55444001550417aef59e5854a427260
#
_entry.id   a55444001550417aef59e5854a427260
#
_cell.length_a   1.000
_cell.length_b   1.000
_cell.length_c   1.000
_cell.angle_alpha   90.00
_cell.angle_beta   90.00
_cell.angle_gamma   90.00
#
_symmetry.space_group_name_H-M   'P 1'
#
loop_
_entity.id
_entity.type
_entity.pdbx_description
1 polymer ?
#
loop_
_entity_poly.entity_id
_entity_poly.type
_entity_poly.pdbx_seq_one_letter_code
_entity_poly.pdbx_strand_id
1 'polypeptide(L)'
;MILTDILSSERVRVAARGAHVQSKDDALRALAALLGNGATAPGEADFYRVLVEREALQSTGIGDGVAIPHGALENLPGQVAALLICPGGVPFDAIDGGPVYILFAVLTPKRATGEHLKTLARISRLLRDTSFRQKLLAAADGREAHGLIRLAEEGRAA
;
A
#
# COMPACT_ATOMS: atom_id res chain seq x y z
N MET A 1 13.63 -11.41 3.06
CA MET A 1 12.20 -11.15 2.81
C MET A 1 12.04 -10.22 1.62
N ILE A 2 11.15 -10.56 0.70
CA ILE A 2 10.75 -9.69 -0.41
C ILE A 2 9.31 -9.28 -0.21
N LEU A 3 8.88 -8.21 -0.90
CA LEU A 3 7.53 -7.65 -0.68
C LEU A 3 6.41 -8.64 -1.01
N THR A 4 6.60 -9.51 -1.98
CA THR A 4 5.59 -10.50 -2.32
C THR A 4 5.42 -11.60 -1.26
N ASP A 5 6.29 -11.65 -0.26
CA ASP A 5 6.08 -12.53 0.91
C ASP A 5 4.93 -12.02 1.78
N ILE A 6 4.67 -10.72 1.74
CA ILE A 6 3.61 -10.08 2.55
C ILE A 6 2.49 -9.48 1.70
N LEU A 7 2.62 -9.52 0.37
CA LEU A 7 1.65 -8.98 -0.57
C LEU A 7 1.19 -10.08 -1.52
N SER A 8 -0.01 -10.60 -1.29
CA SER A 8 -0.61 -11.57 -2.22
C SER A 8 -1.38 -10.83 -3.32
N SER A 9 -1.63 -11.51 -4.44
CA SER A 9 -2.35 -10.90 -5.57
C SER A 9 -3.78 -10.49 -5.20
N GLU A 10 -4.41 -11.15 -4.25
CA GLU A 10 -5.76 -10.80 -3.77
C GLU A 10 -5.79 -9.47 -3.02
N ARG A 11 -4.65 -8.98 -2.55
CA ARG A 11 -4.53 -7.69 -1.87
C ARG A 11 -4.04 -6.58 -2.77
N VAL A 12 -4.12 -6.78 -4.08
CA VAL A 12 -3.76 -5.76 -5.07
C VAL A 12 -5.00 -5.43 -5.89
N ARG A 13 -5.34 -4.14 -5.96
CA ARG A 13 -6.50 -3.67 -6.71
C ARG A 13 -6.13 -2.49 -7.57
N VAL A 14 -6.64 -2.49 -8.82
CA VAL A 14 -6.60 -1.32 -9.71
C VAL A 14 -8.00 -0.72 -9.71
N ALA A 15 -8.15 0.48 -9.15
CA ALA A 15 -9.45 1.16 -9.08
C ALA A 15 -9.68 1.93 -10.38
N ALA A 16 -10.77 1.62 -11.06
CA ALA A 16 -11.15 2.33 -12.28
C ALA A 16 -11.40 3.82 -12.00
N ARG A 17 -11.22 4.66 -13.00
CA ARG A 17 -11.58 6.09 -12.91
C ARG A 17 -13.06 6.21 -12.60
N GLY A 18 -13.41 7.08 -11.65
CA GLY A 18 -14.79 7.26 -11.24
C GLY A 18 -15.33 6.20 -10.31
N ALA A 19 -14.49 5.25 -9.86
CA ALA A 19 -14.85 4.28 -8.83
C ALA A 19 -14.98 4.96 -7.47
N HIS A 20 -15.35 4.19 -6.42
CA HIS A 20 -15.61 4.71 -5.08
C HIS A 20 -14.36 5.20 -4.33
N VAL A 21 -13.24 5.38 -4.99
CA VAL A 21 -12.01 5.87 -4.37
C VAL A 21 -11.77 7.30 -4.87
N GLN A 22 -12.43 8.26 -4.23
CA GLN A 22 -12.38 9.67 -4.61
C GLN A 22 -11.84 10.57 -3.51
N SER A 23 -11.62 10.03 -2.31
CA SER A 23 -11.12 10.76 -1.17
C SER A 23 -10.06 9.96 -0.43
N LYS A 24 -9.32 10.64 0.44
CA LYS A 24 -8.35 9.98 1.32
C LYS A 24 -9.03 8.89 2.16
N ASP A 25 -10.21 9.19 2.71
CA ASP A 25 -10.95 8.23 3.50
C ASP A 25 -11.35 7.00 2.68
N ASP A 26 -11.84 7.22 1.45
CA ASP A 26 -12.18 6.12 0.55
C ASP A 26 -10.96 5.21 0.31
N ALA A 27 -9.79 5.81 0.10
CA ALA A 27 -8.56 5.07 -0.14
C ALA A 27 -8.16 4.25 1.08
N LEU A 28 -8.25 4.84 2.28
CA LEU A 28 -7.92 4.12 3.51
C LEU A 28 -8.90 2.97 3.78
N ARG A 29 -10.19 3.17 3.48
CA ARG A 29 -11.19 2.10 3.59
C ARG A 29 -10.92 0.96 2.62
N ALA A 30 -10.58 1.29 1.38
CA ALA A 30 -10.26 0.29 0.36
C ALA A 30 -9.03 -0.53 0.76
N LEU A 31 -8.00 0.13 1.29
CA LEU A 31 -6.79 -0.54 1.76
C LEU A 31 -7.09 -1.46 2.95
N ALA A 32 -7.90 -0.98 3.90
CA ALA A 32 -8.28 -1.80 5.05
C ALA A 32 -9.04 -3.05 4.61
N ALA A 33 -9.92 -2.93 3.63
CA ALA A 33 -10.65 -4.07 3.07
C ALA A 33 -9.71 -5.08 2.43
N LEU A 34 -8.73 -4.60 1.66
CA LEU A 34 -7.73 -5.47 1.03
C LEU A 34 -6.86 -6.17 2.08
N LEU A 35 -6.38 -5.42 3.07
CA LEU A 35 -5.57 -5.98 4.15
C LEU A 35 -6.33 -7.04 4.95
N GLY A 36 -7.63 -6.82 5.16
CA GLY A 36 -8.48 -7.73 5.91
C GLY A 36 -8.98 -8.93 5.13
N ASN A 37 -8.64 -9.06 3.85
CA ASN A 37 -9.11 -10.16 3.02
C ASN A 37 -8.68 -11.51 3.62
N GLY A 38 -9.65 -12.29 4.06
CA GLY A 38 -9.42 -13.59 4.69
C GLY A 38 -9.03 -13.53 6.16
N ALA A 39 -8.85 -12.34 6.74
CA ALA A 39 -8.49 -12.19 8.15
C ALA A 39 -9.73 -12.17 9.03
N THR A 40 -9.67 -12.83 10.19
CA THR A 40 -10.77 -12.87 11.15
C THR A 40 -10.53 -11.98 12.36
N ALA A 41 -9.28 -11.92 12.88
CA ALA A 41 -8.90 -11.07 14.00
C ALA A 41 -7.38 -10.96 14.05
N PRO A 42 -6.80 -9.74 14.02
CA PRO A 42 -7.51 -8.48 13.73
C PRO A 42 -8.09 -8.46 12.31
N GLY A 43 -9.10 -7.66 12.08
CA GLY A 43 -9.80 -7.58 10.82
C GLY A 43 -9.85 -6.18 10.23
N GLU A 44 -10.68 -6.02 9.20
CA GLU A 44 -10.78 -4.78 8.43
C GLU A 44 -11.01 -3.54 9.30
N ALA A 45 -11.92 -3.59 10.27
CA ALA A 45 -12.21 -2.45 11.14
C ALA A 45 -11.00 -2.03 11.96
N ASP A 46 -10.22 -2.99 12.46
CA ASP A 46 -8.99 -2.71 13.21
C ASP A 46 -7.94 -2.07 12.31
N PHE A 47 -7.81 -2.56 11.09
CA PHE A 47 -6.85 -2.06 10.12
C PHE A 47 -7.20 -0.63 9.70
N TYR A 48 -8.48 -0.36 9.44
CA TYR A 48 -8.93 0.97 9.09
C TYR A 48 -8.63 1.96 10.21
N ARG A 49 -8.94 1.60 11.45
CA ARG A 49 -8.68 2.46 12.60
C ARG A 49 -7.19 2.82 12.73
N VAL A 50 -6.32 1.83 12.59
CA VAL A 50 -4.87 2.05 12.70
C VAL A 50 -4.37 2.96 11.59
N LEU A 51 -4.82 2.73 10.35
CA LEU A 51 -4.42 3.56 9.22
C LEU A 51 -4.87 5.01 9.39
N VAL A 52 -6.10 5.23 9.84
CA VAL A 52 -6.64 6.57 10.07
C VAL A 52 -5.87 7.29 11.19
N GLU A 53 -5.62 6.61 12.30
CA GLU A 53 -4.88 7.18 13.42
C GLU A 53 -3.46 7.61 13.01
N ARG A 54 -2.78 6.77 12.22
CA ARG A 54 -1.43 7.11 11.74
C ARG A 54 -1.47 8.30 10.78
N GLU A 55 -2.41 8.31 9.86
CA GLU A 55 -2.53 9.36 8.85
C GLU A 55 -2.88 10.72 9.49
N ALA A 56 -3.61 10.72 10.61
CA ALA A 56 -3.96 11.93 11.33
C ALA A 56 -2.74 12.64 11.95
N LEU A 57 -1.65 11.92 12.20
CA LEU A 57 -0.41 12.50 12.73
C LEU A 57 0.34 13.29 11.65
N GLN A 58 0.44 12.71 10.46
CA GLN A 58 1.11 13.32 9.31
C GLN A 58 0.82 12.45 8.09
N SER A 59 0.56 13.06 6.94
CA SER A 59 0.29 12.30 5.73
C SER A 59 1.44 11.35 5.38
N THR A 60 1.09 10.15 4.93
CA THR A 60 2.03 9.17 4.40
C THR A 60 2.21 9.32 2.88
N GLY A 61 1.63 10.37 2.28
CA GLY A 61 1.86 10.75 0.89
C GLY A 61 3.25 11.38 0.75
N ILE A 62 4.17 10.68 0.11
CA ILE A 62 5.60 11.05 0.06
C ILE A 62 5.97 11.85 -1.18
N GLY A 63 5.01 12.19 -2.03
CA GLY A 63 5.26 12.88 -3.30
C GLY A 63 5.36 11.91 -4.45
N ASP A 64 5.46 12.45 -5.67
CA ASP A 64 5.55 11.67 -6.91
C ASP A 64 4.34 10.74 -7.12
N GLY A 65 3.19 11.08 -6.53
CA GLY A 65 1.98 10.30 -6.66
C GLY A 65 1.96 9.02 -5.82
N VAL A 66 2.81 8.91 -4.80
CA VAL A 66 2.94 7.72 -3.96
C VAL A 66 2.57 8.01 -2.52
N ALA A 67 1.85 7.08 -1.88
CA ALA A 67 1.63 7.07 -0.44
C ALA A 67 1.96 5.70 0.12
N ILE A 68 2.46 5.66 1.36
CA ILE A 68 2.77 4.41 2.04
C ILE A 68 2.04 4.41 3.40
N PRO A 69 0.71 4.25 3.42
CA PRO A 69 -0.02 4.14 4.67
C PRO A 69 0.48 2.93 5.46
N HIS A 70 0.71 3.13 6.76
CA HIS A 70 1.29 2.06 7.56
C HIS A 70 0.90 2.21 9.03
N GLY A 71 1.15 1.17 9.79
CA GLY A 71 0.88 1.17 11.21
C GLY A 71 1.32 -0.12 11.85
N ALA A 72 1.21 -0.16 13.18
CA ALA A 72 1.56 -1.33 13.98
C ALA A 72 0.35 -1.77 14.79
N LEU A 73 0.20 -3.08 14.94
CA LEU A 73 -0.90 -3.69 15.68
C LEU A 73 -0.38 -4.79 16.58
N GLU A 74 -1.02 -4.93 17.75
CA GLU A 74 -0.85 -6.11 18.59
C GLU A 74 -1.62 -7.26 17.96
N ASN A 75 -1.25 -8.48 18.30
CA ASN A 75 -1.94 -9.72 17.86
C ASN A 75 -1.93 -9.96 16.35
N LEU A 76 -1.09 -9.25 15.62
CA LEU A 76 -0.90 -9.53 14.20
C LEU A 76 0.19 -10.60 14.07
N PRO A 77 -0.07 -11.73 13.36
CA PRO A 77 0.90 -12.83 13.31
C PRO A 77 2.17 -12.49 12.52
N GLY A 78 2.07 -11.62 11.52
CA GLY A 78 3.21 -11.19 10.71
C GLY A 78 2.83 -9.94 9.93
N GLN A 79 3.77 -9.39 9.18
CA GLN A 79 3.49 -8.26 8.32
C GLN A 79 2.47 -8.63 7.25
N VAL A 80 1.60 -7.67 6.90
CA VAL A 80 0.66 -7.80 5.79
C VAL A 80 0.65 -6.50 5.00
N ALA A 81 0.59 -6.62 3.68
CA ALA A 81 0.60 -5.47 2.80
C ALA A 81 -0.57 -5.51 1.82
N ALA A 82 -0.93 -4.35 1.30
CA ALA A 82 -1.92 -4.19 0.24
C ALA A 82 -1.48 -3.08 -0.70
N LEU A 83 -1.84 -3.21 -1.97
CA LEU A 83 -1.50 -2.22 -2.99
C LEU A 83 -2.78 -1.77 -3.69
N LEU A 84 -3.02 -0.46 -3.68
CA LEU A 84 -4.15 0.16 -4.38
C LEU A 84 -3.59 1.10 -5.43
N ILE A 85 -4.00 0.90 -6.67
CA ILE A 85 -3.60 1.76 -7.79
C ILE A 85 -4.82 2.52 -8.26
N CYS A 86 -4.71 3.86 -8.28
CA CYS A 86 -5.78 4.75 -8.66
C CYS A 86 -5.35 5.58 -9.88
N PRO A 87 -5.58 5.09 -11.11
CA PRO A 87 -5.12 5.81 -12.31
C PRO A 87 -5.67 7.22 -12.44
N GLY A 88 -6.84 7.50 -11.87
CA GLY A 88 -7.43 8.83 -11.84
C GLY A 88 -6.88 9.75 -10.77
N GLY A 89 -6.10 9.22 -9.84
CA GLY A 89 -5.55 9.96 -8.71
C GLY A 89 -6.57 10.19 -7.59
N VAL A 90 -6.07 10.39 -6.37
CA VAL A 90 -6.91 10.67 -5.21
C VAL A 90 -6.22 11.74 -4.34
N PRO A 91 -6.98 12.72 -3.80
CA PRO A 91 -6.41 13.68 -2.87
C PRO A 91 -5.97 12.94 -1.60
N PHE A 92 -4.77 13.23 -1.11
CA PHE A 92 -4.23 12.50 0.05
C PHE A 92 -3.42 13.39 0.99
N ASP A 93 -3.48 14.70 0.81
CA ASP A 93 -2.69 15.67 1.58
C ASP A 93 -1.19 15.34 1.51
N ALA A 94 -0.73 14.89 0.34
CA ALA A 94 0.67 14.53 0.14
C ALA A 94 1.59 15.72 0.35
N ILE A 95 2.83 15.43 0.69
CA ILE A 95 3.83 16.44 1.02
C ILE A 95 4.06 17.46 -0.12
N ASP A 96 3.88 17.05 -1.36
CA ASP A 96 4.02 17.92 -2.53
C ASP A 96 2.69 18.58 -2.96
N GLY A 97 1.61 18.32 -2.24
CA GLY A 97 0.28 18.84 -2.55
C GLY A 97 -0.40 18.18 -3.75
N GLY A 98 0.26 17.24 -4.43
CA GLY A 98 -0.30 16.58 -5.61
C GLY A 98 -1.18 15.38 -5.27
N PRO A 99 -1.93 14.86 -6.27
CA PRO A 99 -2.71 13.66 -6.07
C PRO A 99 -1.83 12.42 -5.92
N VAL A 100 -2.41 11.37 -5.32
CA VAL A 100 -1.75 10.09 -5.16
C VAL A 100 -2.38 9.07 -6.09
N TYR A 101 -1.57 8.30 -6.79
CA TYR A 101 -2.00 7.28 -7.74
C TYR A 101 -1.65 5.87 -7.28
N ILE A 102 -0.64 5.72 -6.43
CA ILE A 102 -0.14 4.43 -5.95
C ILE A 102 -0.07 4.46 -4.43
N LEU A 103 -0.83 3.57 -3.79
CA LEU A 103 -0.87 3.47 -2.34
C LEU A 103 -0.43 2.05 -1.93
N PHE A 104 0.70 1.97 -1.24
CA PHE A 104 1.25 0.69 -0.78
C PHE A 104 1.16 0.67 0.74
N ALA A 105 0.18 -0.04 1.28
CA ALA A 105 -0.06 -0.09 2.71
C ALA A 105 0.65 -1.27 3.37
N VAL A 106 1.15 -1.06 4.60
CA VAL A 106 1.79 -2.10 5.40
C VAL A 106 1.34 -2.01 6.84
N LEU A 107 0.93 -3.15 7.40
CA LEU A 107 0.70 -3.29 8.83
C LEU A 107 1.69 -4.29 9.40
N THR A 108 2.25 -3.98 10.56
CA THR A 108 3.33 -4.75 11.17
C THR A 108 2.98 -5.08 12.62
N PRO A 109 3.32 -6.27 13.11
CA PRO A 109 3.18 -6.55 14.53
C PRO A 109 4.01 -5.55 15.36
N LYS A 110 3.46 -5.07 16.45
CA LYS A 110 4.15 -4.06 17.30
C LYS A 110 5.54 -4.53 17.77
N ARG A 111 5.72 -5.83 17.93
CA ARG A 111 7.02 -6.40 18.34
C ARG A 111 8.09 -6.39 17.26
N ALA A 112 7.73 -6.08 16.02
CA ALA A 112 8.61 -6.21 14.84
C ALA A 112 9.02 -4.86 14.26
N THR A 113 9.44 -3.92 15.12
CA THR A 113 9.79 -2.54 14.72
C THR A 113 10.91 -2.49 13.66
N GLY A 114 11.94 -3.33 13.82
CA GLY A 114 13.04 -3.36 12.86
C GLY A 114 12.61 -3.83 11.48
N GLU A 115 11.75 -4.84 11.42
CA GLU A 115 11.19 -5.31 10.15
C GLU A 115 10.34 -4.25 9.49
N HIS A 116 9.58 -3.49 10.29
CA HIS A 116 8.73 -2.41 9.81
C HIS A 116 9.54 -1.38 9.03
N LEU A 117 10.63 -0.89 9.63
CA LEU A 117 11.49 0.09 8.98
C LEU A 117 12.12 -0.43 7.69
N LYS A 118 12.57 -1.68 7.69
CA LYS A 118 13.16 -2.31 6.51
C LYS A 118 12.15 -2.42 5.38
N THR A 119 10.93 -2.81 5.69
CA THR A 119 9.86 -2.94 4.70
C THR A 119 9.50 -1.60 4.09
N LEU A 120 9.31 -0.56 4.91
CA LEU A 120 9.01 0.78 4.42
C LEU A 120 10.11 1.30 3.50
N ALA A 121 11.38 1.08 3.87
CA ALA A 121 12.51 1.49 3.05
C ALA A 121 12.53 0.75 1.71
N ARG A 122 12.20 -0.54 1.71
CA ARG A 122 12.15 -1.34 0.48
C ARG A 122 11.06 -0.85 -0.46
N ILE A 123 9.88 -0.56 0.07
CA ILE A 123 8.76 -0.02 -0.72
C ILE A 123 9.14 1.34 -1.31
N SER A 124 9.67 2.23 -0.49
CA SER A 124 10.07 3.56 -0.93
C SER A 124 11.09 3.49 -2.07
N ARG A 125 12.07 2.59 -1.94
CA ARG A 125 13.10 2.40 -2.96
C ARG A 125 12.53 1.87 -4.27
N LEU A 126 11.62 0.90 -4.19
CA LEU A 126 10.96 0.32 -5.36
C LEU A 126 10.14 1.38 -6.10
N LEU A 127 9.35 2.17 -5.37
CA LEU A 127 8.42 3.14 -5.97
C LEU A 127 9.07 4.47 -6.32
N ARG A 128 10.37 4.63 -6.06
CA ARG A 128 11.13 5.82 -6.49
C ARG A 128 11.36 5.82 -7.99
N ASP A 129 11.37 4.66 -8.61
CA ASP A 129 11.63 4.50 -10.05
C ASP A 129 10.42 4.95 -10.86
N THR A 130 10.57 6.05 -11.63
CA THR A 130 9.51 6.62 -12.44
C THR A 130 8.98 5.63 -13.47
N SER A 131 9.87 4.91 -14.15
CA SER A 131 9.50 3.92 -15.16
C SER A 131 8.65 2.81 -14.54
N PHE A 132 9.03 2.35 -13.35
CA PHE A 132 8.27 1.31 -12.65
C PHE A 132 6.87 1.81 -12.25
N ARG A 133 6.78 3.05 -11.74
CA ARG A 133 5.46 3.63 -11.40
C ARG A 133 4.55 3.67 -12.63
N GLN A 134 5.09 4.05 -13.79
CA GLN A 134 4.31 4.09 -15.02
C GLN A 134 3.80 2.73 -15.43
N LYS A 135 4.61 1.69 -15.25
CA LYS A 135 4.18 0.31 -15.52
C LYS A 135 3.02 -0.11 -14.61
N LEU A 136 3.11 0.24 -13.32
CA LEU A 136 2.02 -0.06 -12.38
C LEU A 136 0.73 0.65 -12.78
N LEU A 137 0.82 1.91 -13.20
CA LEU A 137 -0.35 2.71 -13.59
C LEU A 137 -0.99 2.17 -14.88
N ALA A 138 -0.24 1.46 -15.70
CA ALA A 138 -0.73 0.85 -16.94
C ALA A 138 -1.26 -0.57 -16.73
N ALA A 139 -1.14 -1.14 -15.54
CA ALA A 139 -1.60 -2.49 -15.26
C ALA A 139 -3.11 -2.59 -15.44
N ALA A 140 -3.57 -3.66 -16.06
CA ALA A 140 -5.00 -3.87 -16.33
C ALA A 140 -5.78 -4.26 -15.06
N ASP A 141 -5.13 -5.01 -14.16
CA ASP A 141 -5.76 -5.53 -12.95
C ASP A 141 -4.73 -5.78 -11.84
N GLY A 142 -5.20 -6.23 -10.70
CA GLY A 142 -4.35 -6.50 -9.54
C GLY A 142 -3.35 -7.62 -9.77
N ARG A 143 -3.72 -8.63 -10.53
CA ARG A 143 -2.82 -9.75 -10.82
C ARG A 143 -1.62 -9.30 -11.65
N GLU A 144 -1.86 -8.48 -12.66
CA GLU A 144 -0.80 -7.92 -13.49
C GLU A 144 0.13 -7.03 -12.65
N ALA A 145 -0.44 -6.16 -11.83
CA ALA A 145 0.33 -5.27 -10.96
C ALA A 145 1.19 -6.07 -9.97
N HIS A 146 0.62 -7.10 -9.36
CA HIS A 146 1.36 -8.00 -8.45
C HIS A 146 2.54 -8.65 -9.17
N GLY A 147 2.32 -9.12 -10.39
CA GLY A 147 3.37 -9.71 -11.22
C GLY A 147 4.52 -8.73 -11.51
N LEU A 148 4.20 -7.46 -11.74
CA LEU A 148 5.21 -6.42 -11.94
C LEU A 148 6.07 -6.21 -10.69
N ILE A 149 5.45 -6.22 -9.51
CA ILE A 149 6.19 -6.13 -8.24
C ILE A 149 7.15 -7.31 -8.10
N ARG A 150 6.65 -8.51 -8.34
CA ARG A 150 7.46 -9.73 -8.23
C ARG A 150 8.67 -9.70 -9.17
N LEU A 151 8.45 -9.34 -10.44
CA LEU A 151 9.52 -9.27 -11.41
C LEU A 151 10.58 -8.22 -11.06
N ALA A 152 10.14 -7.06 -10.56
CA ALA A 152 11.05 -6.00 -10.15
C ALA A 152 11.93 -6.45 -8.99
N GLU A 153 11.36 -7.17 -8.03
CA GLU A 153 12.12 -7.68 -6.88
C GLU A 153 13.09 -8.79 -7.27
N GLU A 154 12.68 -9.68 -8.16
CA GLU A 154 13.55 -10.75 -8.67
C GLU A 154 14.76 -10.17 -9.41
N GLY A 155 14.54 -9.14 -10.23
CA GLY A 155 15.64 -8.47 -10.93
C GLY A 155 16.60 -7.77 -9.98
N ARG A 156 16.14 -7.27 -8.84
CA ARG A 156 16.99 -6.64 -7.83
C ARG A 156 17.73 -7.64 -6.95
N ALA A 157 17.18 -8.84 -6.81
CA ALA A 157 17.79 -9.91 -6.04
C ALA A 157 18.91 -10.61 -6.81
N ALA A 158 18.92 -10.49 -8.14
CA ALA A 158 19.99 -11.04 -9.00
C ALA A 158 21.24 -10.09 -9.06
#